data_8987d1d301ad95bd5d6c6dc1ec7afa7c
#
_entry.id   8987d1d301ad95bd5d6c6dc1ec7afa7c
#
_cell.length_a   1.000
_cell.length_b   1.000
_cell.length_c   1.000
_cell.angle_alpha   90.00
_cell.angle_beta   90.00
_cell.angle_gamma   90.00
#
_symmetry.space_group_name_H-M   'P 1'
#
loop_
_entity.id
_entity.type
_entity.pdbx_description
1 polymer ?
#
loop_
_entity_poly.entity_id
_entity_poly.type
_entity_poly.pdbx_seq_one_letter_code
_entity_poly.pdbx_strand_id
1 'polypeptide(L)'
;MNDRPLDDSSSDDSVELGSESRGASTGAALCVGFDAISLARVSNLLAGAVISCEHVDSADAAIAHLVSGATDLILVSDRLGPKHFAPIAAQARRISAATKLIVAGNAPRGPKLLEAVRAGAVDWIDLSLDESELTDRLQHALDLGREDRARDERIARLKGICRKLSMTRGEFSKQIDSLNEGLSEFRDRVDEAAIVGEFRGLLSQELDVEDLLRTAMQYMLTKTGATNAAVFLPGSKPTQFGLGAYVHYDCPRTTAEPLLQRLADEICPRIAAADDILRFADTGEFIESIGLEASVLDECELVAWPAHHGEECMGVFFLFRSRTEPFKDELAGLIDALRPVFAAQMAKLVRVHHRSKFSWPDARGSAGDADERDGEQDDENEGEGWRRAA
;
A
#
# COMPACT_ATOMS: atom_id res chain seq x y z
N MET A 1 12.60 -34.86 4.19
CA MET A 1 14.01 -35.22 4.03
C MET A 1 14.49 -34.55 2.76
N ASN A 2 14.94 -33.33 2.87
CA ASN A 2 15.79 -32.62 1.92
C ASN A 2 16.36 -31.41 2.64
N ASP A 3 17.50 -31.65 3.27
CA ASP A 3 18.37 -30.64 3.84
C ASP A 3 18.96 -29.81 2.69
N ARG A 4 18.73 -28.49 2.73
CA ARG A 4 19.55 -27.52 2.02
C ARG A 4 20.32 -26.71 3.04
N PRO A 5 21.64 -26.62 2.93
CA PRO A 5 22.45 -25.79 3.80
C PRO A 5 22.23 -24.29 3.50
N LEU A 6 22.13 -23.51 4.56
CA LEU A 6 22.18 -22.07 4.55
C LEU A 6 23.60 -21.63 4.19
N ASP A 7 23.76 -20.98 3.04
CA ASP A 7 24.98 -20.27 2.65
C ASP A 7 25.09 -19.01 3.52
N ASP A 8 26.01 -19.11 4.46
CA ASP A 8 26.48 -18.04 5.33
C ASP A 8 27.59 -17.30 4.58
N SER A 9 27.23 -16.37 3.69
CA SER A 9 28.19 -15.41 3.11
C SER A 9 28.21 -14.14 3.93
N SER A 10 28.89 -14.20 5.08
CA SER A 10 29.40 -13.02 5.77
C SER A 10 30.49 -12.38 4.91
N SER A 11 30.14 -11.37 4.14
CA SER A 11 31.09 -10.44 3.56
C SER A 11 31.69 -9.58 4.69
N ASP A 12 32.88 -9.99 5.08
CA ASP A 12 33.82 -9.30 5.95
C ASP A 12 34.31 -8.03 5.21
N ASP A 13 33.58 -6.92 5.38
CA ASP A 13 34.02 -5.59 4.98
C ASP A 13 35.07 -5.11 6.00
N SER A 14 36.26 -5.70 5.92
CA SER A 14 37.45 -5.18 6.54
C SER A 14 37.79 -3.88 5.85
N VAL A 15 37.36 -2.77 6.47
CA VAL A 15 37.80 -1.43 6.17
C VAL A 15 39.30 -1.39 6.49
N GLU A 16 40.13 -1.54 5.45
CA GLU A 16 41.56 -1.20 5.51
C GLU A 16 41.72 0.25 5.98
N LEU A 17 42.08 0.42 7.24
CA LEU A 17 42.65 1.65 7.79
C LEU A 17 44.04 1.80 7.16
N GLY A 18 44.06 2.45 5.99
CA GLY A 18 45.28 2.95 5.39
C GLY A 18 45.91 3.98 6.30
N SER A 19 46.84 3.56 7.13
CA SER A 19 47.74 4.42 7.89
C SER A 19 48.81 4.99 6.95
N GLU A 20 48.47 6.05 6.22
CA GLU A 20 49.48 6.95 5.69
C GLU A 20 50.02 7.80 6.84
N SER A 21 51.21 7.47 7.32
CA SER A 21 52.03 8.29 8.20
C SER A 21 52.49 9.53 7.43
N ARG A 22 51.67 10.56 7.31
CA ARG A 22 52.11 11.92 7.05
C ARG A 22 52.71 12.42 8.35
N GLY A 23 54.01 12.82 8.31
CA GLY A 23 54.76 13.46 9.39
C GLY A 23 53.89 14.55 10.05
N ALA A 24 53.68 14.39 11.37
CA ALA A 24 52.72 15.12 12.16
C ALA A 24 53.00 16.62 12.19
N SER A 25 52.42 17.39 11.25
CA SER A 25 52.12 18.78 11.55
C SER A 25 50.86 18.81 12.41
N THR A 26 50.98 19.34 13.61
CA THR A 26 49.89 19.38 14.58
C THR A 26 48.78 20.34 14.21
N GLY A 27 48.94 21.16 13.15
CA GLY A 27 47.95 22.13 12.67
C GLY A 27 48.51 23.05 11.58
N ALA A 28 47.63 23.78 10.91
CA ALA A 28 47.96 24.81 9.91
C ALA A 28 47.53 26.18 10.40
N ALA A 29 48.46 27.14 10.41
CA ALA A 29 48.22 28.52 10.79
C ALA A 29 48.35 29.46 9.62
N LEU A 30 47.50 30.46 9.51
CA LEU A 30 47.55 31.56 8.57
C LEU A 30 47.88 32.84 9.31
N CYS A 31 49.07 33.44 9.01
CA CYS A 31 49.51 34.70 9.55
C CYS A 31 49.15 35.84 8.63
N VAL A 32 48.46 36.88 9.11
CA VAL A 32 47.89 37.94 8.27
C VAL A 32 48.41 39.31 8.70
N GLY A 33 49.08 40.03 7.77
CA GLY A 33 49.46 41.43 7.93
C GLY A 33 50.57 41.71 8.93
N PHE A 34 51.48 40.77 9.16
CA PHE A 34 52.62 40.92 10.01
C PHE A 34 53.80 41.62 9.27
N ASP A 35 54.56 42.45 9.99
CA ASP A 35 55.88 42.88 9.47
C ASP A 35 56.88 41.74 9.62
N ALA A 36 58.03 41.90 8.97
CA ALA A 36 59.07 40.88 8.92
C ALA A 36 59.57 40.45 10.33
N ILE A 37 59.70 41.40 11.28
CA ILE A 37 60.19 41.12 12.64
C ILE A 37 59.13 40.32 13.42
N SER A 38 57.89 40.80 13.44
CA SER A 38 56.77 40.14 14.13
C SER A 38 56.51 38.80 13.50
N LEU A 39 56.54 38.66 12.17
CA LEU A 39 56.36 37.42 11.45
C LEU A 39 57.40 36.38 11.83
N ALA A 40 58.68 36.76 11.85
CA ALA A 40 59.80 35.87 12.24
C ALA A 40 59.54 35.29 13.67
N ARG A 41 59.14 36.18 14.59
CA ARG A 41 58.82 35.76 15.97
C ARG A 41 57.66 34.80 16.03
N VAL A 42 56.54 35.12 15.37
CA VAL A 42 55.34 34.25 15.30
C VAL A 42 55.62 32.91 14.62
N SER A 43 56.43 32.95 13.51
CA SER A 43 56.78 31.72 12.79
C SER A 43 57.70 30.82 13.63
N ASN A 44 58.59 31.36 14.44
CA ASN A 44 59.40 30.56 15.37
C ASN A 44 58.57 29.93 16.47
N LEU A 45 57.58 30.64 17.03
CA LEU A 45 56.64 30.11 18.02
C LEU A 45 55.78 28.98 17.44
N LEU A 46 55.24 29.16 16.23
CA LEU A 46 54.46 28.15 15.54
C LEU A 46 55.29 26.91 15.17
N ALA A 47 56.55 27.12 14.75
CA ALA A 47 57.47 26.02 14.47
C ALA A 47 57.77 25.20 15.73
N GLY A 48 57.97 25.87 16.91
CA GLY A 48 58.12 25.20 18.20
C GLY A 48 56.92 24.37 18.59
N ALA A 49 55.71 24.76 18.18
CA ALA A 49 54.44 24.01 18.37
C ALA A 49 54.16 23.00 17.25
N VAL A 50 55.07 22.80 16.29
CA VAL A 50 54.90 21.91 15.11
C VAL A 50 53.69 22.31 14.25
N ILE A 51 53.43 23.60 14.11
CA ILE A 51 52.33 24.16 13.31
C ILE A 51 52.95 24.74 12.03
N SER A 52 52.39 24.33 10.86
CA SER A 52 52.78 24.97 9.58
C SER A 52 52.23 26.39 9.52
N CYS A 53 53.05 27.34 9.05
CA CYS A 53 52.68 28.75 8.95
C CYS A 53 52.71 29.22 7.51
N GLU A 54 51.62 29.77 7.03
CA GLU A 54 51.58 30.54 5.78
C GLU A 54 51.33 32.01 6.09
N HIS A 55 51.87 32.91 5.28
CA HIS A 55 51.75 34.35 5.50
C HIS A 55 51.13 35.06 4.31
N VAL A 56 50.22 35.98 4.62
CA VAL A 56 49.58 36.86 3.64
C VAL A 56 49.55 38.29 4.17
N ASP A 57 49.73 39.28 3.27
CA ASP A 57 49.89 40.68 3.65
C ASP A 57 48.58 41.41 3.89
N SER A 58 47.45 40.93 3.38
CA SER A 58 46.16 41.62 3.40
C SER A 58 45.02 40.76 3.84
N ALA A 59 43.95 41.39 4.29
CA ALA A 59 42.70 40.73 4.65
C ALA A 59 42.06 40.04 3.46
N ASP A 60 42.10 40.62 2.26
CA ASP A 60 41.52 40.04 1.05
C ASP A 60 42.28 38.77 0.62
N ALA A 61 43.61 38.81 0.72
CA ALA A 61 44.43 37.62 0.48
C ALA A 61 44.18 36.52 1.49
N ALA A 62 43.95 36.87 2.76
CA ALA A 62 43.54 35.90 3.80
C ALA A 62 42.20 35.26 3.50
N ILE A 63 41.21 36.04 3.10
CA ILE A 63 39.87 35.51 2.72
C ILE A 63 39.96 34.57 1.52
N ALA A 64 40.78 34.92 0.51
CA ALA A 64 41.00 34.06 -0.65
C ALA A 64 41.71 32.75 -0.26
N HIS A 65 42.74 32.83 0.60
CA HIS A 65 43.48 31.67 1.10
C HIS A 65 42.59 30.70 1.89
N LEU A 66 41.72 31.22 2.74
CA LEU A 66 40.79 30.42 3.53
C LEU A 66 39.85 29.58 2.65
N VAL A 67 39.51 30.01 1.44
CA VAL A 67 38.66 29.24 0.50
C VAL A 67 39.41 28.04 -0.08
N SER A 68 40.72 28.14 -0.23
CA SER A 68 41.54 27.13 -0.92
C SER A 68 42.29 26.16 0.01
N GLY A 69 42.41 26.48 1.31
CA GLY A 69 43.21 25.70 2.25
C GLY A 69 42.52 25.41 3.58
N ALA A 70 42.90 24.28 4.18
CA ALA A 70 42.49 23.96 5.55
C ALA A 70 43.35 24.73 6.53
N THR A 71 42.74 25.60 7.34
CA THR A 71 43.40 26.42 8.35
C THR A 71 42.80 26.16 9.71
N ASP A 72 43.62 25.80 10.70
CA ASP A 72 43.18 25.55 12.06
C ASP A 72 43.22 26.83 12.92
N LEU A 73 44.22 27.69 12.67
CA LEU A 73 44.45 28.91 13.42
C LEU A 73 44.72 30.08 12.47
N ILE A 74 44.12 31.22 12.73
CA ILE A 74 44.38 32.48 12.01
C ILE A 74 44.95 33.45 13.01
N LEU A 75 46.19 33.91 12.78
CA LEU A 75 46.79 34.98 13.53
C LEU A 75 46.74 36.27 12.71
N VAL A 76 46.07 37.27 13.25
CA VAL A 76 45.93 38.57 12.57
C VAL A 76 46.75 39.63 13.32
N SER A 77 47.58 40.34 12.62
CA SER A 77 48.34 41.46 13.19
C SER A 77 47.38 42.61 13.59
N ASP A 78 47.60 43.23 14.75
CA ASP A 78 46.88 44.41 15.22
C ASP A 78 47.06 45.65 14.31
N ARG A 79 48.08 45.63 13.43
CA ARG A 79 48.36 46.68 12.44
C ARG A 79 47.30 46.75 11.34
N LEU A 80 46.64 45.62 11.00
CA LEU A 80 45.56 45.62 10.02
C LEU A 80 44.32 46.42 10.48
N GLY A 81 44.22 46.63 11.77
CA GLY A 81 43.12 47.38 12.37
C GLY A 81 41.82 46.59 12.46
N PRO A 82 40.95 46.99 13.38
CA PRO A 82 39.75 46.21 13.77
C PRO A 82 38.76 45.95 12.63
N LYS A 83 38.70 46.85 11.64
CA LYS A 83 37.77 46.75 10.48
C LYS A 83 37.98 45.47 9.66
N HIS A 84 39.18 44.91 9.69
CA HIS A 84 39.56 43.72 8.92
C HIS A 84 39.34 42.41 9.69
N PHE A 85 39.22 42.43 11.01
CA PHE A 85 39.05 41.23 11.82
C PHE A 85 37.70 40.54 11.55
N ALA A 86 36.61 41.30 11.48
CA ALA A 86 35.29 40.75 11.30
C ALA A 86 35.05 40.01 9.97
N PRO A 87 35.50 40.53 8.80
CA PRO A 87 35.44 39.82 7.53
C PRO A 87 36.22 38.50 7.53
N ILE A 88 37.42 38.49 8.07
CA ILE A 88 38.29 37.30 8.16
C ILE A 88 37.59 36.24 9.07
N ALA A 89 37.14 36.66 10.25
CA ALA A 89 36.45 35.77 11.19
C ALA A 89 35.12 35.22 10.63
N ALA A 90 34.39 36.06 9.88
CA ALA A 90 33.16 35.61 9.24
C ALA A 90 33.40 34.55 8.16
N GLN A 91 34.45 34.74 7.34
CA GLN A 91 34.84 33.77 6.33
C GLN A 91 35.38 32.47 6.95
N ALA A 92 36.23 32.56 7.97
CA ALA A 92 36.71 31.41 8.71
C ALA A 92 35.55 30.55 9.26
N ARG A 93 34.58 31.16 9.91
CA ARG A 93 33.37 30.47 10.45
C ARG A 93 32.49 29.86 9.38
N ARG A 94 32.43 30.45 8.17
CA ARG A 94 31.65 29.86 7.04
C ARG A 94 32.29 28.56 6.55
N ILE A 95 33.60 28.45 6.62
CA ILE A 95 34.36 27.29 6.13
C ILE A 95 34.44 26.24 7.23
N SER A 96 34.83 26.63 8.43
CA SER A 96 34.92 25.74 9.59
C SER A 96 34.71 26.51 10.90
N ALA A 97 33.75 26.04 11.72
CA ALA A 97 33.59 26.57 13.07
C ALA A 97 34.80 26.27 13.98
N ALA A 98 35.59 25.27 13.62
CA ALA A 98 36.79 24.85 14.33
C ALA A 98 37.97 25.80 14.15
N THR A 99 38.04 26.58 13.05
CA THR A 99 39.10 27.55 12.81
C THR A 99 39.01 28.70 13.82
N LYS A 100 40.09 28.94 14.56
CA LYS A 100 40.15 29.97 15.61
C LYS A 100 40.94 31.19 15.10
N LEU A 101 40.44 32.37 15.44
CA LEU A 101 41.09 33.63 15.12
C LEU A 101 41.68 34.22 16.39
N ILE A 102 42.97 34.58 16.32
CA ILE A 102 43.72 35.27 17.36
C ILE A 102 44.24 36.58 16.79
N VAL A 103 44.16 37.64 17.55
CA VAL A 103 44.82 38.89 17.21
C VAL A 103 46.19 38.95 17.94
N ALA A 104 47.24 39.23 17.23
CA ALA A 104 48.57 39.33 17.79
C ALA A 104 49.16 40.74 17.57
N GLY A 105 49.70 41.33 18.62
CA GLY A 105 50.27 42.69 18.57
C GLY A 105 50.81 43.11 19.91
N ASN A 106 50.94 44.44 20.11
CA ASN A 106 51.29 44.98 21.42
C ASN A 106 50.13 44.94 22.41
N ALA A 107 50.44 45.17 23.68
CA ALA A 107 49.46 45.14 24.76
C ALA A 107 48.11 45.84 24.39
N PRO A 108 46.99 45.13 24.44
CA PRO A 108 45.74 45.67 23.96
C PRO A 108 45.23 46.79 24.83
N ARG A 109 44.84 47.92 24.20
CA ARG A 109 44.07 48.94 24.91
C ARG A 109 42.56 48.59 24.80
N GLY A 110 41.81 48.82 25.89
CA GLY A 110 40.43 48.36 26.08
C GLY A 110 39.50 48.41 24.85
N PRO A 111 39.41 49.49 24.09
CA PRO A 111 38.56 49.54 22.90
C PRO A 111 38.96 48.53 21.82
N LYS A 112 40.24 48.33 21.50
CA LYS A 112 40.71 47.41 20.48
C LYS A 112 40.44 45.92 20.86
N LEU A 113 40.63 45.61 22.12
CA LEU A 113 40.32 44.25 22.63
C LEU A 113 38.85 43.94 22.47
N LEU A 114 37.98 44.91 22.80
CA LEU A 114 36.53 44.72 22.68
C LEU A 114 36.10 44.50 21.21
N GLU A 115 36.73 45.23 20.27
CA GLU A 115 36.47 45.09 18.86
C GLU A 115 36.96 43.71 18.33
N ALA A 116 38.11 43.22 18.75
CA ALA A 116 38.60 41.90 18.41
C ALA A 116 37.67 40.79 18.90
N VAL A 117 37.22 40.87 20.15
CA VAL A 117 36.27 39.90 20.70
C VAL A 117 34.91 39.96 19.96
N ARG A 118 34.40 41.15 19.67
CA ARG A 118 33.16 41.31 18.89
C ARG A 118 33.32 40.78 17.45
N ALA A 119 34.49 40.89 16.87
CA ALA A 119 34.79 40.28 15.57
C ALA A 119 34.85 38.74 15.64
N GLY A 120 34.95 38.15 16.82
CA GLY A 120 35.04 36.72 17.06
C GLY A 120 36.46 36.17 17.20
N ALA A 121 37.42 37.02 17.59
CA ALA A 121 38.70 36.54 18.05
C ALA A 121 38.54 35.79 19.37
N VAL A 122 39.22 34.65 19.48
CA VAL A 122 39.23 33.81 20.69
C VAL A 122 40.16 34.41 21.74
N ASP A 123 41.29 34.99 21.30
CA ASP A 123 42.24 35.60 22.18
C ASP A 123 42.98 36.78 21.49
N TRP A 124 43.66 37.58 22.31
CA TRP A 124 44.60 38.62 21.91
C TRP A 124 45.94 38.33 22.52
N ILE A 125 46.94 38.06 21.72
CA ILE A 125 48.29 37.74 22.14
C ILE A 125 49.21 38.97 22.08
N ASP A 126 49.78 39.34 23.23
CA ASP A 126 50.81 40.37 23.30
C ASP A 126 52.16 39.75 22.95
N LEU A 127 52.70 40.14 21.81
CA LEU A 127 54.00 39.63 21.33
C LEU A 127 55.17 40.02 22.24
N SER A 128 55.01 40.85 23.25
CA SER A 128 56.09 41.19 24.22
C SER A 128 56.19 40.16 25.34
N LEU A 129 55.24 39.26 25.51
CA LEU A 129 55.27 38.22 26.53
C LEU A 129 56.37 37.17 26.30
N ASP A 130 56.57 36.36 27.34
CA ASP A 130 57.53 35.24 27.26
C ASP A 130 57.05 34.16 26.29
N GLU A 131 58.01 33.47 25.67
CA GLU A 131 57.71 32.44 24.64
C GLU A 131 56.87 31.29 25.16
N SER A 132 57.06 30.91 26.44
CA SER A 132 56.25 29.88 27.09
C SER A 132 54.76 30.27 27.19
N GLU A 133 54.46 31.50 27.65
CA GLU A 133 53.09 31.99 27.75
C GLU A 133 52.41 32.14 26.38
N LEU A 134 53.16 32.58 25.37
CA LEU A 134 52.67 32.66 24.01
C LEU A 134 52.33 31.29 23.44
N THR A 135 53.17 30.29 23.67
CA THR A 135 52.95 28.91 23.23
C THR A 135 51.72 28.31 23.90
N ASP A 136 51.53 28.50 25.22
CA ASP A 136 50.37 27.99 25.94
C ASP A 136 49.06 28.57 25.42
N ARG A 137 49.04 29.86 25.09
CA ARG A 137 47.84 30.51 24.52
C ARG A 137 47.53 30.02 23.10
N LEU A 138 48.55 29.80 22.27
CA LEU A 138 48.36 29.20 20.95
C LEU A 138 47.82 27.76 21.04
N GLN A 139 48.42 26.98 21.96
CA GLN A 139 47.97 25.61 22.19
C GLN A 139 46.52 25.55 22.67
N HIS A 140 46.16 26.43 23.62
CA HIS A 140 44.77 26.53 24.09
C HIS A 140 43.78 26.82 22.95
N ALA A 141 44.12 27.74 22.06
CA ALA A 141 43.26 28.05 20.90
C ALA A 141 43.13 26.89 19.94
N LEU A 142 44.19 26.11 19.71
CA LEU A 142 44.17 24.90 18.90
C LEU A 142 43.27 23.80 19.55
N ASP A 143 43.38 23.64 20.85
CA ASP A 143 42.60 22.64 21.58
C ASP A 143 41.08 22.96 21.51
N LEU A 144 40.72 24.26 21.67
CA LEU A 144 39.33 24.70 21.43
C LEU A 144 38.87 24.39 19.98
N GLY A 145 39.74 24.55 19.00
CA GLY A 145 39.47 24.21 17.61
C GLY A 145 39.24 22.69 17.44
N ARG A 146 40.05 21.86 18.07
CA ARG A 146 39.96 20.41 18.03
C ARG A 146 38.65 19.91 18.69
N GLU A 147 38.29 20.51 19.84
CA GLU A 147 37.01 20.19 20.54
C GLU A 147 35.81 20.50 19.67
N ASP A 148 35.77 21.67 19.04
CA ASP A 148 34.70 22.06 18.14
C ASP A 148 34.61 21.12 16.92
N ARG A 149 35.74 20.73 16.34
CA ARG A 149 35.77 19.76 15.22
C ARG A 149 35.21 18.39 15.65
N ALA A 150 35.68 17.89 16.78
CA ALA A 150 35.16 16.61 17.33
C ALA A 150 33.67 16.66 17.61
N ARG A 151 33.17 17.82 18.08
CA ARG A 151 31.73 18.04 18.28
C ARG A 151 30.98 18.03 16.96
N ASP A 152 31.44 18.73 15.94
CA ASP A 152 30.80 18.79 14.64
C ASP A 152 30.76 17.41 13.95
N GLU A 153 31.83 16.64 14.06
CA GLU A 153 31.91 15.26 13.57
C GLU A 153 30.89 14.35 14.28
N ARG A 154 30.75 14.50 15.61
CA ARG A 154 29.73 13.76 16.35
C ARG A 154 28.31 14.11 15.90
N ILE A 155 28.03 15.42 15.69
CA ILE A 155 26.75 15.88 15.19
C ILE A 155 26.48 15.34 13.79
N ALA A 156 27.46 15.37 12.90
CA ALA A 156 27.33 14.83 11.55
C ALA A 156 27.04 13.32 11.57
N ARG A 157 27.75 12.56 12.41
CA ARG A 157 27.52 11.12 12.60
C ARG A 157 26.11 10.84 13.11
N LEU A 158 25.66 11.56 14.15
CA LEU A 158 24.31 11.40 14.70
C LEU A 158 23.24 11.71 13.64
N LYS A 159 23.40 12.79 12.88
CA LYS A 159 22.49 13.11 11.76
C LYS A 159 22.45 11.98 10.72
N GLY A 160 23.59 11.38 10.41
CA GLY A 160 23.68 10.23 9.52
C GLY A 160 22.90 9.01 10.04
N ILE A 161 23.06 8.68 11.32
CA ILE A 161 22.33 7.59 11.98
C ILE A 161 20.82 7.87 11.98
N CYS A 162 20.40 9.09 12.35
CA CYS A 162 18.99 9.46 12.34
C CYS A 162 18.35 9.33 10.94
N ARG A 163 19.08 9.72 9.89
CA ARG A 163 18.59 9.54 8.51
C ARG A 163 18.41 8.07 8.16
N LYS A 164 19.40 7.23 8.48
CA LYS A 164 19.32 5.78 8.24
C LYS A 164 18.12 5.17 8.99
N LEU A 165 17.96 5.49 10.27
CA LEU A 165 16.82 5.01 11.07
C LEU A 165 15.46 5.45 10.48
N SER A 166 15.37 6.70 10.02
CA SER A 166 14.13 7.19 9.38
C SER A 166 13.82 6.45 8.08
N MET A 167 14.82 6.15 7.26
CA MET A 167 14.65 5.37 6.03
C MET A 167 14.20 3.95 6.34
N THR A 168 14.92 3.26 7.25
CA THR A 168 14.56 1.89 7.65
C THR A 168 13.17 1.80 8.26
N ARG A 169 12.78 2.78 9.10
CA ARG A 169 11.42 2.87 9.64
C ARG A 169 10.39 3.01 8.53
N GLY A 170 10.66 3.84 7.52
CA GLY A 170 9.76 4.01 6.37
C GLY A 170 9.60 2.73 5.55
N GLU A 171 10.68 1.97 5.38
CA GLU A 171 10.65 0.66 4.70
C GLU A 171 9.83 -0.37 5.49
N PHE A 172 10.03 -0.45 6.81
CA PHE A 172 9.24 -1.34 7.65
C PHE A 172 7.76 -0.97 7.66
N SER A 173 7.42 0.33 7.68
CA SER A 173 6.01 0.76 7.57
C SER A 173 5.37 0.25 6.29
N LYS A 174 6.03 0.43 5.15
CA LYS A 174 5.52 -0.09 3.86
C LYS A 174 5.35 -1.60 3.84
N GLN A 175 6.27 -2.34 4.46
CA GLN A 175 6.15 -3.80 4.55
C GLN A 175 4.97 -4.22 5.42
N ILE A 176 4.73 -3.52 6.54
CA ILE A 176 3.59 -3.78 7.41
C ILE A 176 2.27 -3.49 6.66
N ASP A 177 2.19 -2.39 5.94
CA ASP A 177 1.00 -2.03 5.17
C ASP A 177 0.71 -3.09 4.09
N SER A 178 1.73 -3.51 3.34
CA SER A 178 1.59 -4.57 2.32
C SER A 178 1.20 -5.93 2.93
N LEU A 179 1.73 -6.28 4.11
CA LEU A 179 1.34 -7.50 4.82
C LEU A 179 -0.11 -7.43 5.31
N ASN A 180 -0.56 -6.27 5.80
CA ASN A 180 -1.94 -6.07 6.23
C ASN A 180 -2.92 -6.18 5.05
N GLU A 181 -2.59 -5.59 3.90
CA GLU A 181 -3.37 -5.75 2.67
C GLU A 181 -3.46 -7.22 2.27
N GLY A 182 -2.33 -7.93 2.21
CA GLY A 182 -2.30 -9.36 1.88
C GLY A 182 -3.07 -10.23 2.87
N LEU A 183 -3.04 -9.90 4.17
CA LEU A 183 -3.84 -10.60 5.17
C LEU A 183 -5.34 -10.34 5.02
N SER A 184 -5.73 -9.12 4.64
CA SER A 184 -7.13 -8.79 4.36
C SER A 184 -7.65 -9.59 3.17
N GLU A 185 -6.93 -9.56 2.04
CA GLU A 185 -7.28 -10.35 0.85
C GLU A 185 -7.34 -11.86 1.14
N PHE A 186 -6.43 -12.35 1.97
CA PHE A 186 -6.44 -13.76 2.35
C PHE A 186 -7.67 -14.13 3.19
N ARG A 187 -8.06 -13.26 4.14
CA ARG A 187 -9.29 -13.45 4.92
C ARG A 187 -10.52 -13.48 4.05
N ASP A 188 -10.64 -12.52 3.13
CA ASP A 188 -11.79 -12.43 2.22
C ASP A 188 -11.91 -13.72 1.37
N ARG A 189 -10.79 -14.24 0.87
CA ARG A 189 -10.77 -15.53 0.13
C ARG A 189 -11.12 -16.73 1.00
N VAL A 190 -10.69 -16.74 2.25
CA VAL A 190 -11.04 -17.83 3.19
C VAL A 190 -12.52 -17.79 3.52
N ASP A 191 -13.08 -16.61 3.76
CA ASP A 191 -14.49 -16.43 4.07
C ASP A 191 -15.36 -16.83 2.85
N GLU A 192 -14.97 -16.43 1.65
CA GLU A 192 -15.62 -16.84 0.41
C GLU A 192 -15.55 -18.37 0.22
N ALA A 193 -14.36 -18.96 0.38
CA ALA A 193 -14.20 -20.42 0.27
C ALA A 193 -15.02 -21.19 1.33
N ALA A 194 -15.15 -20.64 2.54
CA ALA A 194 -15.99 -21.22 3.58
C ALA A 194 -17.48 -21.21 3.20
N ILE A 195 -17.97 -20.07 2.69
CA ILE A 195 -19.35 -19.90 2.20
C ILE A 195 -19.64 -20.90 1.06
N VAL A 196 -18.76 -20.98 0.08
CA VAL A 196 -18.86 -21.92 -1.06
C VAL A 196 -18.83 -23.37 -0.58
N GLY A 197 -17.94 -23.68 0.37
CA GLY A 197 -17.80 -25.02 0.95
C GLY A 197 -19.04 -25.45 1.72
N GLU A 198 -19.59 -24.56 2.56
CA GLU A 198 -20.84 -24.78 3.31
C GLU A 198 -22.01 -25.02 2.35
N PHE A 199 -22.20 -24.14 1.38
CA PHE A 199 -23.27 -24.26 0.38
C PHE A 199 -23.16 -25.57 -0.41
N ARG A 200 -21.98 -25.92 -0.89
CA ARG A 200 -21.73 -27.18 -1.59
C ARG A 200 -22.04 -28.39 -0.71
N GLY A 201 -21.65 -28.33 0.56
CA GLY A 201 -21.93 -29.40 1.52
C GLY A 201 -23.41 -29.63 1.71
N LEU A 202 -24.20 -28.57 1.85
CA LEU A 202 -25.66 -28.63 1.96
C LEU A 202 -26.29 -29.20 0.69
N LEU A 203 -25.97 -28.61 -0.47
CA LEU A 203 -26.57 -29.04 -1.75
C LEU A 203 -26.21 -30.47 -2.15
N SER A 204 -25.06 -30.96 -1.73
CA SER A 204 -24.58 -32.32 -2.07
C SER A 204 -25.39 -33.42 -1.37
N GLN A 205 -26.15 -33.11 -0.32
CA GLN A 205 -26.99 -34.03 0.43
C GLN A 205 -28.37 -34.21 -0.20
N GLU A 206 -28.75 -33.24 -1.06
CA GLU A 206 -30.05 -33.29 -1.70
C GLU A 206 -30.03 -34.24 -2.90
N LEU A 207 -31.07 -35.10 -2.95
CA LEU A 207 -31.24 -36.13 -3.98
C LEU A 207 -32.36 -35.80 -4.95
N ASP A 208 -33.13 -34.78 -4.65
CA ASP A 208 -34.29 -34.31 -5.41
C ASP A 208 -34.11 -32.85 -5.82
N VAL A 209 -34.66 -32.47 -6.98
CA VAL A 209 -34.60 -31.11 -7.50
C VAL A 209 -35.34 -30.13 -6.58
N GLU A 210 -36.51 -30.53 -6.06
CA GLU A 210 -37.31 -29.68 -5.19
C GLU A 210 -36.60 -29.37 -3.87
N ASP A 211 -36.01 -30.41 -3.24
CA ASP A 211 -35.21 -30.23 -2.03
C ASP A 211 -33.95 -29.41 -2.28
N LEU A 212 -33.28 -29.61 -3.42
CA LEU A 212 -32.14 -28.81 -3.82
C LEU A 212 -32.52 -27.33 -3.94
N LEU A 213 -33.63 -27.01 -4.62
CA LEU A 213 -34.10 -25.63 -4.76
C LEU A 213 -34.43 -25.02 -3.41
N ARG A 214 -35.13 -25.77 -2.54
CA ARG A 214 -35.47 -25.30 -1.20
C ARG A 214 -34.26 -25.00 -0.38
N THR A 215 -33.29 -25.90 -0.35
CA THR A 215 -32.04 -25.71 0.40
C THR A 215 -31.21 -24.55 -0.17
N ALA A 216 -31.09 -24.42 -1.50
CA ALA A 216 -30.41 -23.33 -2.14
C ALA A 216 -31.05 -21.98 -1.78
N MET A 217 -32.38 -21.88 -1.87
CA MET A 217 -33.10 -20.65 -1.55
C MET A 217 -33.03 -20.29 -0.07
N GLN A 218 -33.18 -21.27 0.83
CA GLN A 218 -32.99 -21.04 2.26
C GLN A 218 -31.61 -20.51 2.58
N TYR A 219 -30.58 -21.10 1.99
CA TYR A 219 -29.21 -20.64 2.19
C TYR A 219 -29.01 -19.19 1.71
N MET A 220 -29.49 -18.87 0.50
CA MET A 220 -29.46 -17.51 -0.02
C MET A 220 -30.16 -16.52 0.92
N LEU A 221 -31.33 -16.87 1.42
CA LEU A 221 -32.09 -16.03 2.35
C LEU A 221 -31.37 -15.81 3.69
N THR A 222 -30.63 -16.81 4.20
CA THR A 222 -29.81 -16.60 5.41
C THR A 222 -28.71 -15.59 5.22
N LYS A 223 -28.20 -15.44 4.00
CA LYS A 223 -27.12 -14.50 3.67
C LYS A 223 -27.65 -13.12 3.23
N THR A 224 -28.76 -13.08 2.52
CA THR A 224 -29.35 -11.82 2.01
C THR A 224 -30.34 -11.17 2.97
N GLY A 225 -30.86 -11.94 3.94
CA GLY A 225 -31.92 -11.50 4.82
C GLY A 225 -33.31 -11.70 4.20
N ALA A 226 -34.32 -11.14 4.86
CA ALA A 226 -35.72 -11.26 4.46
C ALA A 226 -35.95 -10.65 3.06
N THR A 227 -36.38 -11.48 2.10
CA THR A 227 -36.62 -11.08 0.71
C THR A 227 -37.55 -12.06 0.02
N ASN A 228 -38.22 -11.61 -1.04
CA ASN A 228 -38.94 -12.52 -1.92
C ASN A 228 -37.98 -13.13 -2.92
N ALA A 229 -38.08 -14.41 -3.19
CA ALA A 229 -37.17 -15.12 -4.09
C ALA A 229 -37.96 -16.08 -5.00
N ALA A 230 -37.64 -16.11 -6.28
CA ALA A 230 -38.19 -17.04 -7.26
C ALA A 230 -37.04 -17.70 -8.04
N VAL A 231 -37.22 -18.98 -8.35
CA VAL A 231 -36.34 -19.75 -9.23
C VAL A 231 -37.18 -20.36 -10.34
N PHE A 232 -36.71 -20.14 -11.57
CA PHE A 232 -37.34 -20.71 -12.75
C PHE A 232 -36.42 -21.76 -13.37
N LEU A 233 -36.97 -22.88 -13.72
CA LEU A 233 -36.27 -23.98 -14.36
C LEU A 233 -36.59 -24.02 -15.86
N PRO A 234 -35.59 -24.35 -16.72
CA PRO A 234 -35.84 -24.52 -18.14
C PRO A 234 -36.80 -25.70 -18.39
N GLY A 235 -37.73 -25.49 -19.31
CA GLY A 235 -38.64 -26.51 -19.79
C GLY A 235 -38.12 -27.30 -20.97
N SER A 236 -39.04 -27.98 -21.67
CA SER A 236 -38.71 -28.79 -22.85
C SER A 236 -38.24 -27.99 -24.06
N LYS A 237 -38.48 -26.68 -24.11
CA LYS A 237 -38.00 -25.77 -25.16
C LYS A 237 -37.07 -24.75 -24.53
N PRO A 238 -36.03 -24.28 -25.28
CA PRO A 238 -35.03 -23.33 -24.76
C PRO A 238 -35.62 -21.99 -24.29
N THR A 239 -36.80 -21.63 -24.78
CA THR A 239 -37.49 -20.38 -24.43
C THR A 239 -38.60 -20.60 -23.38
N GLN A 240 -38.80 -21.81 -22.91
CA GLN A 240 -39.85 -22.13 -21.95
C GLN A 240 -39.22 -22.29 -20.56
N PHE A 241 -39.77 -21.55 -19.62
CA PHE A 241 -39.37 -21.65 -18.21
C PHE A 241 -40.59 -21.90 -17.35
N GLY A 242 -40.43 -22.72 -16.31
CA GLY A 242 -41.48 -22.99 -15.33
C GLY A 242 -41.00 -22.56 -13.95
N LEU A 243 -41.91 -22.13 -13.10
CA LEU A 243 -41.64 -21.81 -11.72
C LEU A 243 -41.19 -23.08 -10.97
N GLY A 244 -39.94 -23.15 -10.55
CA GLY A 244 -39.40 -24.26 -9.75
C GLY A 244 -39.68 -24.07 -8.26
N ALA A 245 -39.44 -22.87 -7.73
CA ALA A 245 -39.68 -22.53 -6.34
C ALA A 245 -39.98 -21.06 -6.16
N TYR A 246 -40.79 -20.72 -5.17
CA TYR A 246 -41.05 -19.35 -4.74
C TYR A 246 -41.10 -19.26 -3.22
N VAL A 247 -40.33 -18.34 -2.67
CA VAL A 247 -40.34 -17.99 -1.26
C VAL A 247 -40.85 -16.57 -1.11
N HIS A 248 -41.92 -16.41 -0.34
CA HIS A 248 -42.52 -15.11 -0.07
C HIS A 248 -42.09 -14.59 1.30
N TYR A 249 -41.80 -13.32 1.36
CA TYR A 249 -41.59 -12.58 2.61
C TYR A 249 -42.76 -11.63 2.86
N ASP A 250 -43.03 -10.72 1.95
CA ASP A 250 -44.07 -9.69 2.03
C ASP A 250 -45.03 -9.71 0.85
N CYS A 251 -44.77 -10.48 -0.20
CA CYS A 251 -45.58 -10.62 -1.39
C CYS A 251 -46.13 -12.06 -1.51
N PRO A 252 -47.42 -12.32 -1.12
CA PRO A 252 -48.03 -13.64 -1.24
C PRO A 252 -48.02 -14.16 -2.68
N ARG A 253 -47.89 -15.48 -2.86
CA ARG A 253 -47.85 -16.12 -4.18
C ARG A 253 -49.04 -15.75 -5.06
N THR A 254 -50.25 -15.66 -4.50
CA THR A 254 -51.46 -15.28 -5.24
C THR A 254 -51.38 -13.87 -5.83
N THR A 255 -50.73 -12.97 -5.16
CA THR A 255 -50.49 -11.61 -5.64
C THR A 255 -49.36 -11.58 -6.67
N ALA A 256 -48.30 -12.40 -6.47
CA ALA A 256 -47.14 -12.48 -7.33
C ALA A 256 -47.39 -13.32 -8.61
N GLU A 257 -48.43 -14.17 -8.65
CA GLU A 257 -48.63 -15.14 -9.72
C GLU A 257 -48.66 -14.53 -11.13
N PRO A 258 -49.33 -13.38 -11.40
CA PRO A 258 -49.29 -12.75 -12.72
C PRO A 258 -47.87 -12.25 -13.08
N LEU A 259 -47.10 -11.76 -12.10
CA LEU A 259 -45.72 -11.37 -12.29
C LEU A 259 -44.85 -12.59 -12.56
N LEU A 260 -44.95 -13.64 -11.77
CA LEU A 260 -44.17 -14.86 -11.92
C LEU A 260 -44.40 -15.51 -13.28
N GLN A 261 -45.63 -15.50 -13.79
CA GLN A 261 -45.94 -16.01 -15.14
C GLN A 261 -45.22 -15.18 -16.22
N ARG A 262 -45.28 -13.83 -16.14
CA ARG A 262 -44.57 -12.97 -17.08
C ARG A 262 -43.07 -13.11 -16.99
N LEU A 263 -42.51 -13.24 -15.79
CA LEU A 263 -41.08 -13.50 -15.61
C LEU A 263 -40.68 -14.79 -16.33
N ALA A 264 -41.48 -15.86 -16.20
CA ALA A 264 -41.25 -17.14 -16.84
C ALA A 264 -41.25 -17.02 -18.38
N ASP A 265 -42.31 -16.38 -18.92
CA ASP A 265 -42.56 -16.39 -20.37
C ASP A 265 -41.68 -15.41 -21.16
N GLU A 266 -41.39 -14.23 -20.58
CA GLU A 266 -40.77 -13.12 -21.35
C GLU A 266 -39.38 -12.79 -20.86
N ILE A 267 -39.06 -12.93 -19.58
CA ILE A 267 -37.83 -12.43 -18.99
C ILE A 267 -36.78 -13.53 -18.80
N CYS A 268 -37.17 -14.68 -18.28
CA CYS A 268 -36.26 -15.81 -18.10
C CYS A 268 -35.47 -16.18 -19.37
N PRO A 269 -36.09 -16.23 -20.58
CA PRO A 269 -35.33 -16.52 -21.80
C PRO A 269 -34.23 -15.49 -22.12
N ARG A 270 -34.44 -14.22 -21.78
CA ARG A 270 -33.48 -13.13 -22.01
C ARG A 270 -32.34 -13.20 -21.00
N ILE A 271 -32.66 -13.41 -19.71
CA ILE A 271 -31.66 -13.56 -18.67
C ILE A 271 -30.83 -14.82 -18.87
N ALA A 272 -31.47 -15.93 -19.25
CA ALA A 272 -30.78 -17.18 -19.55
C ALA A 272 -29.79 -17.08 -20.72
N ALA A 273 -29.97 -16.13 -21.62
CA ALA A 273 -29.05 -15.85 -22.73
C ALA A 273 -27.89 -14.92 -22.30
N ALA A 274 -28.04 -14.21 -21.21
CA ALA A 274 -27.00 -13.39 -20.60
C ALA A 274 -26.18 -14.23 -19.60
N ASP A 275 -24.97 -13.83 -19.28
CA ASP A 275 -24.14 -14.46 -18.22
C ASP A 275 -23.95 -13.55 -17.03
N ASP A 276 -24.55 -12.37 -17.04
CA ASP A 276 -24.38 -11.32 -16.05
C ASP A 276 -25.44 -11.37 -14.94
N ILE A 277 -25.07 -10.84 -13.78
CA ILE A 277 -25.99 -10.52 -12.71
C ILE A 277 -26.61 -9.17 -13.02
N LEU A 278 -27.93 -9.16 -13.19
CA LEU A 278 -28.69 -7.94 -13.45
C LEU A 278 -29.25 -7.41 -12.13
N ARG A 279 -28.96 -6.16 -11.83
CA ARG A 279 -29.48 -5.45 -10.65
C ARG A 279 -30.22 -4.21 -11.12
N PHE A 280 -31.45 -4.08 -10.71
CA PHE A 280 -32.31 -2.96 -11.02
C PHE A 280 -32.71 -2.27 -9.72
N ALA A 281 -32.30 -1.01 -9.60
CA ALA A 281 -32.58 -0.22 -8.40
C ALA A 281 -34.05 0.16 -8.27
N ASP A 282 -34.77 0.19 -9.40
CA ASP A 282 -36.20 0.47 -9.42
C ASP A 282 -36.92 -0.18 -10.62
N THR A 283 -38.24 -0.16 -10.56
CA THR A 283 -39.11 -0.70 -11.61
C THR A 283 -38.94 0.05 -12.94
N GLY A 284 -38.63 1.35 -12.91
CA GLY A 284 -38.39 2.14 -14.13
C GLY A 284 -37.19 1.65 -14.90
N GLU A 285 -36.07 1.39 -14.23
CA GLU A 285 -34.86 0.83 -14.82
C GLU A 285 -35.10 -0.57 -15.38
N PHE A 286 -35.89 -1.39 -14.67
CA PHE A 286 -36.30 -2.69 -15.14
C PHE A 286 -37.16 -2.62 -16.40
N ILE A 287 -38.16 -1.71 -16.45
CA ILE A 287 -39.02 -1.49 -17.59
C ILE A 287 -38.22 -0.99 -18.82
N GLU A 288 -37.29 -0.06 -18.62
CA GLU A 288 -36.41 0.46 -19.69
C GLU A 288 -35.53 -0.65 -20.27
N SER A 289 -34.97 -1.51 -19.42
CA SER A 289 -34.06 -2.56 -19.84
C SER A 289 -34.77 -3.76 -20.46
N ILE A 290 -35.96 -4.11 -19.99
CA ILE A 290 -36.65 -5.36 -20.32
C ILE A 290 -37.98 -5.11 -21.06
N GLY A 291 -38.53 -3.90 -20.97
CA GLY A 291 -39.69 -3.49 -21.77
C GLY A 291 -41.03 -4.04 -21.24
N LEU A 292 -41.14 -4.36 -19.94
CA LEU A 292 -42.32 -4.93 -19.31
C LEU A 292 -42.84 -4.02 -18.18
N GLU A 293 -44.10 -3.67 -18.24
CA GLU A 293 -44.79 -3.06 -17.11
C GLU A 293 -45.10 -4.13 -16.03
N ALA A 294 -44.44 -3.94 -14.89
CA ALA A 294 -44.61 -4.82 -13.73
C ALA A 294 -45.05 -4.00 -12.51
N SER A 295 -46.32 -3.64 -12.47
CA SER A 295 -46.90 -2.84 -11.38
C SER A 295 -46.76 -3.47 -9.99
N VAL A 296 -46.50 -4.77 -9.93
CA VAL A 296 -46.30 -5.52 -8.66
C VAL A 296 -44.89 -5.27 -8.10
N LEU A 297 -43.95 -4.77 -8.90
CA LEU A 297 -42.58 -4.46 -8.49
C LEU A 297 -42.40 -2.98 -8.16
N ASP A 298 -43.47 -2.20 -8.10
CA ASP A 298 -43.39 -0.78 -7.72
C ASP A 298 -42.74 -0.68 -6.34
N GLU A 299 -41.70 0.19 -6.25
CA GLU A 299 -40.88 0.40 -5.04
C GLU A 299 -40.03 -0.82 -4.62
N CYS A 300 -39.79 -1.79 -5.51
CA CYS A 300 -38.90 -2.92 -5.25
C CYS A 300 -37.53 -2.72 -5.94
N GLU A 301 -36.49 -3.20 -5.28
CA GLU A 301 -35.20 -3.50 -5.89
C GLU A 301 -35.21 -4.95 -6.35
N LEU A 302 -34.75 -5.21 -7.57
CA LEU A 302 -34.71 -6.53 -8.19
C LEU A 302 -33.26 -6.93 -8.52
N VAL A 303 -32.91 -8.17 -8.20
CA VAL A 303 -31.66 -8.81 -8.67
C VAL A 303 -32.01 -10.12 -9.35
N ALA A 304 -31.48 -10.33 -10.56
CA ALA A 304 -31.72 -11.52 -11.34
C ALA A 304 -30.43 -12.06 -11.96
N TRP A 305 -30.28 -13.37 -12.01
CA TRP A 305 -29.10 -14.00 -12.60
C TRP A 305 -29.42 -15.42 -13.12
N PRO A 306 -28.73 -15.87 -14.19
CA PRO A 306 -28.78 -17.25 -14.62
C PRO A 306 -27.74 -18.09 -13.89
N ALA A 307 -27.99 -19.36 -13.72
CA ALA A 307 -27.04 -20.35 -13.23
C ALA A 307 -26.69 -21.33 -14.37
N HIS A 308 -25.50 -21.17 -14.97
CA HIS A 308 -25.05 -21.98 -16.10
C HIS A 308 -24.12 -23.12 -15.68
N HIS A 309 -24.27 -24.28 -16.31
CA HIS A 309 -23.31 -25.37 -16.28
C HIS A 309 -22.84 -25.70 -17.72
N GLY A 310 -21.67 -25.25 -18.09
CA GLY A 310 -21.24 -25.20 -19.48
C GLY A 310 -22.08 -24.21 -20.27
N GLU A 311 -22.68 -24.66 -21.38
CA GLU A 311 -23.56 -23.85 -22.22
C GLU A 311 -25.05 -23.93 -21.81
N GLU A 312 -25.39 -24.77 -20.82
CA GLU A 312 -26.76 -25.02 -20.41
C GLU A 312 -27.15 -24.17 -19.21
N CYS A 313 -28.28 -23.47 -19.29
CA CYS A 313 -28.88 -22.78 -18.15
C CYS A 313 -29.60 -23.80 -17.28
N MET A 314 -29.19 -23.93 -16.03
CA MET A 314 -29.80 -24.82 -15.04
C MET A 314 -30.94 -24.17 -14.24
N GLY A 315 -31.06 -22.86 -14.31
CA GLY A 315 -32.10 -22.09 -13.66
C GLY A 315 -31.85 -20.61 -13.69
N VAL A 316 -32.93 -19.83 -13.58
CA VAL A 316 -32.89 -18.36 -13.47
C VAL A 316 -33.44 -17.95 -12.12
N PHE A 317 -32.70 -17.16 -11.39
CA PHE A 317 -33.04 -16.70 -10.06
C PHE A 317 -33.45 -15.25 -10.07
N PHE A 318 -34.41 -14.93 -9.19
CA PHE A 318 -34.85 -13.56 -8.91
C PHE A 318 -34.93 -13.34 -7.42
N LEU A 319 -34.39 -12.23 -6.96
CA LEU A 319 -34.59 -11.69 -5.62
C LEU A 319 -35.23 -10.33 -5.75
N PHE A 320 -36.27 -10.06 -4.97
CA PHE A 320 -36.88 -8.74 -4.97
C PHE A 320 -37.40 -8.38 -3.57
N ARG A 321 -37.20 -7.13 -3.19
CA ARG A 321 -37.65 -6.59 -1.92
C ARG A 321 -37.86 -5.09 -1.98
N SER A 322 -38.45 -4.52 -0.93
CA SER A 322 -38.68 -3.09 -0.84
C SER A 322 -37.39 -2.29 -0.95
N ARG A 323 -37.43 -1.19 -1.69
CA ARG A 323 -36.31 -0.21 -1.80
C ARG A 323 -35.93 0.43 -0.47
N THR A 324 -36.79 0.38 0.54
CA THR A 324 -36.47 0.89 1.88
C THR A 324 -35.38 0.06 2.57
N GLU A 325 -35.17 -1.17 2.12
CA GLU A 325 -34.13 -2.09 2.62
C GLU A 325 -33.30 -2.62 1.44
N PRO A 326 -32.43 -1.80 0.83
CA PRO A 326 -31.71 -2.18 -0.37
C PRO A 326 -30.78 -3.37 -0.13
N PHE A 327 -30.48 -4.11 -1.21
CA PHE A 327 -29.47 -5.16 -1.15
C PHE A 327 -28.08 -4.57 -0.93
N LYS A 328 -27.26 -5.26 -0.14
CA LYS A 328 -25.87 -4.88 0.08
C LYS A 328 -25.05 -5.05 -1.21
N ASP A 329 -24.00 -4.27 -1.37
CA ASP A 329 -23.13 -4.34 -2.55
C ASP A 329 -22.38 -5.68 -2.66
N GLU A 330 -22.15 -6.36 -1.52
CA GLU A 330 -21.49 -7.66 -1.44
C GLU A 330 -22.33 -8.80 -2.07
N LEU A 331 -23.62 -8.56 -2.34
CA LEU A 331 -24.53 -9.58 -2.88
C LEU A 331 -24.07 -10.11 -4.24
N ALA A 332 -23.57 -9.27 -5.12
CA ALA A 332 -23.08 -9.69 -6.42
C ALA A 332 -21.93 -10.70 -6.31
N GLY A 333 -20.95 -10.43 -5.45
CA GLY A 333 -19.85 -11.36 -5.18
C GLY A 333 -20.33 -12.69 -4.58
N LEU A 334 -21.31 -12.64 -3.68
CA LEU A 334 -21.93 -13.86 -3.12
C LEU A 334 -22.61 -14.70 -4.21
N ILE A 335 -23.40 -14.07 -5.09
CA ILE A 335 -24.07 -14.75 -6.20
C ILE A 335 -23.03 -15.38 -7.14
N ASP A 336 -21.99 -14.64 -7.52
CA ASP A 336 -20.91 -15.14 -8.39
C ASP A 336 -20.22 -16.37 -7.80
N ALA A 337 -20.02 -16.40 -6.48
CA ALA A 337 -19.44 -17.55 -5.80
C ALA A 337 -20.38 -18.77 -5.73
N LEU A 338 -21.68 -18.56 -5.56
CA LEU A 338 -22.65 -19.63 -5.31
C LEU A 338 -23.30 -20.19 -6.59
N ARG A 339 -23.52 -19.37 -7.64
CA ARG A 339 -24.19 -19.79 -8.89
C ARG A 339 -23.54 -20.99 -9.57
N PRO A 340 -22.19 -21.13 -9.67
CA PRO A 340 -21.57 -22.29 -10.31
C PRO A 340 -21.72 -23.57 -9.47
N VAL A 341 -21.77 -23.44 -8.14
CA VAL A 341 -21.98 -24.58 -7.24
C VAL A 341 -23.37 -25.14 -7.39
N PHE A 342 -24.38 -24.26 -7.40
CA PHE A 342 -25.77 -24.65 -7.67
C PHE A 342 -25.91 -25.32 -9.02
N ALA A 343 -25.41 -24.68 -10.09
CA ALA A 343 -25.51 -25.20 -11.44
C ALA A 343 -24.88 -26.58 -11.61
N ALA A 344 -23.70 -26.78 -11.02
CA ALA A 344 -23.01 -28.07 -11.04
C ALA A 344 -23.80 -29.18 -10.34
N GLN A 345 -24.40 -28.87 -9.18
CA GLN A 345 -25.20 -29.85 -8.44
C GLN A 345 -26.52 -30.15 -9.15
N MET A 346 -27.20 -29.12 -9.70
CA MET A 346 -28.40 -29.30 -10.52
C MET A 346 -28.10 -30.17 -11.75
N ALA A 347 -27.05 -29.90 -12.46
CA ALA A 347 -26.64 -30.72 -13.62
C ALA A 347 -26.37 -32.17 -13.24
N LYS A 348 -25.78 -32.40 -12.05
CA LYS A 348 -25.58 -33.77 -11.53
C LYS A 348 -26.91 -34.48 -11.26
N LEU A 349 -27.87 -33.83 -10.62
CA LEU A 349 -29.20 -34.41 -10.36
C LEU A 349 -29.92 -34.69 -11.65
N VAL A 350 -29.96 -33.75 -12.58
CA VAL A 350 -30.59 -33.95 -13.89
C VAL A 350 -29.99 -35.16 -14.59
N ARG A 351 -28.64 -35.34 -14.61
CA ARG A 351 -28.00 -36.52 -15.20
C ARG A 351 -28.38 -37.83 -14.52
N VAL A 352 -28.55 -37.86 -13.21
CA VAL A 352 -28.93 -39.06 -12.45
C VAL A 352 -30.40 -39.42 -12.78
N HIS A 353 -31.28 -38.46 -12.82
CA HIS A 353 -32.71 -38.69 -13.15
C HIS A 353 -32.89 -39.08 -14.64
N HIS A 354 -32.11 -38.55 -15.56
CA HIS A 354 -32.11 -38.96 -16.95
C HIS A 354 -31.76 -40.46 -17.15
N ARG A 355 -30.86 -40.96 -16.34
CA ARG A 355 -30.53 -42.39 -16.42
C ARG A 355 -31.66 -43.30 -15.93
N SER A 356 -32.63 -42.74 -15.21
CA SER A 356 -33.68 -43.54 -14.61
C SER A 356 -35.06 -43.47 -15.27
N LYS A 357 -35.51 -42.40 -15.93
CA LYS A 357 -36.85 -42.33 -16.56
C LYS A 357 -37.15 -41.08 -17.43
N PHE A 358 -36.27 -40.05 -17.53
CA PHE A 358 -36.61 -38.86 -18.31
C PHE A 358 -35.56 -38.59 -19.38
N SER A 359 -35.99 -38.53 -20.65
CA SER A 359 -35.21 -37.94 -21.70
C SER A 359 -35.52 -36.44 -21.74
N TRP A 360 -34.59 -35.61 -21.37
CA TRP A 360 -34.59 -34.25 -21.88
C TRP A 360 -34.57 -34.36 -23.41
N PRO A 361 -35.42 -33.64 -24.13
CA PRO A 361 -35.34 -33.69 -25.57
C PRO A 361 -34.00 -33.09 -25.96
N ASP A 362 -33.15 -33.92 -26.62
CA ASP A 362 -31.93 -33.50 -27.23
C ASP A 362 -32.24 -32.33 -28.15
N ALA A 363 -31.65 -31.17 -27.92
CA ALA A 363 -31.79 -30.00 -28.80
C ALA A 363 -31.07 -30.18 -30.18
N ARG A 364 -30.68 -31.41 -30.52
CA ARG A 364 -30.09 -31.75 -31.83
C ARG A 364 -30.93 -32.83 -32.43
N GLY A 365 -31.78 -32.41 -33.40
CA GLY A 365 -32.51 -33.28 -34.27
C GLY A 365 -31.59 -34.28 -34.96
N SER A 366 -31.72 -35.54 -34.62
CA SER A 366 -31.41 -36.63 -35.53
C SER A 366 -32.74 -37.06 -36.17
N ALA A 367 -32.95 -36.60 -37.37
CA ALA A 367 -33.90 -37.19 -38.26
C ALA A 367 -33.46 -38.63 -38.57
N GLY A 368 -34.29 -39.58 -38.34
CA GLY A 368 -34.01 -40.97 -38.71
C GLY A 368 -35.13 -41.92 -38.35
N ASP A 369 -36.05 -42.04 -39.25
CA ASP A 369 -36.88 -43.18 -39.63
C ASP A 369 -37.93 -43.79 -38.71
N ALA A 370 -39.06 -43.74 -39.29
CA ALA A 370 -40.31 -44.44 -39.07
C ALA A 370 -40.22 -45.89 -38.69
N ASP A 371 -41.08 -46.31 -37.78
CA ASP A 371 -41.93 -47.46 -38.09
C ASP A 371 -43.23 -47.39 -37.29
N GLU A 372 -44.29 -47.43 -38.01
CA GLU A 372 -45.70 -47.55 -37.56
C GLU A 372 -45.90 -48.84 -36.75
N ARG A 373 -46.52 -48.73 -35.59
CA ARG A 373 -47.49 -49.76 -35.18
C ARG A 373 -48.43 -49.24 -34.10
N ASP A 374 -49.68 -49.33 -34.44
CA ASP A 374 -50.91 -49.16 -33.68
C ASP A 374 -50.86 -49.75 -32.25
N GLY A 375 -51.52 -49.05 -31.34
CA GLY A 375 -51.86 -49.55 -30.04
C GLY A 375 -52.55 -48.49 -29.18
N GLU A 376 -53.84 -48.27 -29.45
CA GLU A 376 -54.76 -47.60 -28.51
C GLU A 376 -54.70 -48.24 -27.15
N GLN A 377 -54.47 -47.42 -26.13
CA GLN A 377 -55.15 -47.59 -24.82
C GLN A 377 -55.09 -46.31 -24.04
N ASP A 378 -56.26 -45.76 -23.83
CA ASP A 378 -56.59 -44.72 -22.87
C ASP A 378 -56.08 -45.09 -21.47
N ASP A 379 -55.44 -44.15 -20.81
CA ASP A 379 -55.57 -44.00 -19.36
C ASP A 379 -55.36 -42.53 -18.98
N GLU A 380 -56.47 -41.88 -18.79
CA GLU A 380 -56.62 -40.67 -18.01
C GLU A 380 -56.10 -40.96 -16.62
N ASN A 381 -54.99 -40.34 -16.22
CA ASN A 381 -54.74 -40.12 -14.82
C ASN A 381 -54.15 -38.73 -14.63
N GLU A 382 -55.05 -37.88 -14.25
CA GLU A 382 -54.85 -36.49 -13.92
C GLU A 382 -53.79 -36.31 -12.82
N GLY A 383 -52.90 -35.42 -13.09
CA GLY A 383 -51.92 -34.87 -12.13
C GLY A 383 -52.58 -34.11 -10.99
N GLU A 384 -52.85 -34.76 -9.91
CA GLU A 384 -53.14 -34.19 -8.58
C GLU A 384 -51.98 -34.44 -7.60
N GLY A 385 -50.79 -34.02 -7.91
CA GLY A 385 -49.62 -34.15 -7.00
C GLY A 385 -49.10 -32.84 -6.45
N TRP A 386 -49.47 -31.73 -6.99
CA TRP A 386 -48.83 -30.42 -6.71
C TRP A 386 -49.58 -29.50 -5.72
N ARG A 387 -50.65 -30.01 -5.05
CA ARG A 387 -51.49 -29.17 -4.16
C ARG A 387 -51.24 -29.30 -2.67
N ARG A 388 -50.16 -29.92 -2.23
CA ARG A 388 -49.90 -30.01 -0.78
C ARG A 388 -48.41 -29.80 -0.47
N ALA A 389 -47.95 -28.59 -0.52
CA ALA A 389 -46.86 -28.08 0.30
C ALA A 389 -46.88 -26.56 0.21
N ALA A 390 -47.69 -25.93 1.02
CA ALA A 390 -47.59 -24.53 1.44
C ALA A 390 -47.40 -24.54 2.94
#